data_6b0acfed08ecca6358716db11885d821
#
_entry.id   6b0acfed08ecca6358716db11885d821
#
_cell.length_a   1.000
_cell.length_b   1.000
_cell.length_c   1.000
_cell.angle_alpha   90.00
_cell.angle_beta   90.00
_cell.angle_gamma   90.00
#
_symmetry.space_group_name_H-M   'P 1'
#
loop_
_entity.id
_entity.type
_entity.pdbx_description
1 polymer ?
#
loop_
_entity_poly.entity_id
_entity_poly.type
_entity_poly.pdbx_seq_one_letter_code
_entity_poly.pdbx_strand_id
1 'polypeptide(L)'
;MSTVATRAASPDDAALLARLHGECFDDSWDEAAFDAFLRDPSTFALIVGEDDAFILVRVAAHESEILSLGTRPDVRRTGLARALVRAGAFEAQHRAAERMFLEVASDNEAALTLYQVEGFRAVGHRPGYYVNADGAIVDAVILSAALPL
;
A
#
# COMPACT_ATOMS: atom_id res chain seq x y z
N MET A 1 -24.58 -6.78 -0.74
CA MET A 1 -23.16 -6.46 -1.00
C MET A 1 -22.45 -6.27 0.33
N SER A 2 -21.47 -7.10 0.60
CA SER A 2 -20.75 -6.98 1.87
C SER A 2 -19.73 -5.85 1.81
N THR A 3 -19.66 -5.05 2.85
CA THR A 3 -18.65 -4.03 3.03
C THR A 3 -17.44 -4.66 3.72
N VAL A 4 -16.25 -4.49 3.15
CA VAL A 4 -15.01 -4.94 3.78
C VAL A 4 -14.68 -3.98 4.93
N ALA A 5 -14.63 -4.51 6.15
CA ALA A 5 -14.31 -3.72 7.33
C ALA A 5 -12.80 -3.57 7.48
N THR A 6 -12.35 -2.33 7.64
CA THR A 6 -10.96 -2.01 7.94
C THR A 6 -10.84 -1.46 9.35
N ARG A 7 -9.67 -1.66 9.97
CA ARG A 7 -9.35 -1.05 11.26
C ARG A 7 -8.02 -0.33 11.20
N ALA A 8 -7.89 0.74 11.98
CA ALA A 8 -6.62 1.43 12.11
C ALA A 8 -5.63 0.58 12.92
N ALA A 9 -4.41 0.48 12.42
CA ALA A 9 -3.34 -0.19 13.16
C ALA A 9 -2.73 0.76 14.20
N SER A 10 -2.22 0.18 15.28
CA SER A 10 -1.45 0.87 16.30
C SER A 10 -0.06 0.24 16.41
N PRO A 11 0.88 0.82 17.20
CA PRO A 11 2.19 0.19 17.38
C PRO A 11 2.13 -1.26 17.91
N ASP A 12 1.06 -1.64 18.58
CA ASP A 12 0.86 -3.02 19.02
C ASP A 12 0.69 -4.01 17.85
N ASP A 13 0.41 -3.52 16.65
CA ASP A 13 0.26 -4.33 15.45
C ASP A 13 1.56 -4.51 14.66
N ALA A 14 2.69 -3.97 15.13
CA ALA A 14 3.96 -4.00 14.40
C ALA A 14 4.42 -5.42 14.06
N ALA A 15 4.31 -6.36 15.00
CA ALA A 15 4.69 -7.76 14.77
C ALA A 15 3.79 -8.42 13.73
N LEU A 16 2.47 -8.17 13.79
CA LEU A 16 1.51 -8.69 12.82
C LEU A 16 1.82 -8.17 11.42
N LEU A 17 2.06 -6.88 11.29
CA LEU A 17 2.36 -6.25 10.00
C LEU A 17 3.69 -6.76 9.43
N ALA A 18 4.72 -6.94 10.26
CA ALA A 18 6.00 -7.48 9.83
C ALA A 18 5.83 -8.91 9.28
N ARG A 19 5.07 -9.76 9.99
CA ARG A 19 4.79 -11.11 9.54
C ARG A 19 4.02 -11.11 8.22
N LEU A 20 2.96 -10.32 8.11
CA LEU A 20 2.14 -10.22 6.90
C LEU A 20 2.96 -9.68 5.72
N HIS A 21 3.79 -8.67 5.95
CA HIS A 21 4.67 -8.13 4.92
C HIS A 21 5.64 -9.20 4.41
N GLY A 22 6.19 -10.01 5.31
CA GLY A 22 7.08 -11.12 4.95
C GLY A 22 6.42 -12.20 4.11
N GLU A 23 5.10 -12.39 4.25
CA GLU A 23 4.34 -13.31 3.41
C GLU A 23 4.07 -12.75 2.00
N CYS A 24 4.14 -11.43 1.85
CA CYS A 24 3.81 -10.73 0.60
C CYS A 24 5.02 -10.32 -0.23
N PHE A 25 6.17 -10.08 0.41
CA PHE A 25 7.34 -9.48 -0.23
C PHE A 25 8.62 -10.24 0.12
N ASP A 26 9.51 -10.41 -0.87
CA ASP A 26 10.80 -11.05 -0.67
C ASP A 26 11.74 -10.18 0.20
N ASP A 27 11.74 -8.86 -0.03
CA ASP A 27 12.49 -7.90 0.76
C ASP A 27 11.55 -7.30 1.81
N SER A 28 11.36 -8.04 2.90
CA SER A 28 10.38 -7.68 3.91
C SER A 28 10.95 -6.73 4.97
N TRP A 29 10.07 -5.89 5.50
CA TRP A 29 10.37 -4.99 6.61
C TRP A 29 10.12 -5.72 7.94
N ASP A 30 10.98 -5.46 8.92
CA ASP A 30 10.89 -6.10 10.24
C ASP A 30 9.93 -5.34 11.19
N GLU A 31 9.76 -5.91 12.37
CA GLU A 31 8.90 -5.33 13.40
C GLU A 31 9.36 -3.93 13.80
N ALA A 32 10.67 -3.70 13.93
CA ALA A 32 11.21 -2.39 14.30
C ALA A 32 10.88 -1.33 13.26
N ALA A 33 10.91 -1.67 11.97
CA ALA A 33 10.53 -0.77 10.89
C ALA A 33 9.04 -0.39 10.98
N PHE A 34 8.17 -1.37 11.19
CA PHE A 34 6.73 -1.09 11.35
C PHE A 34 6.43 -0.32 12.62
N ASP A 35 7.10 -0.61 13.73
CA ASP A 35 6.93 0.15 14.96
C ASP A 35 7.25 1.62 14.72
N ALA A 36 8.35 1.91 14.02
CA ALA A 36 8.74 3.28 13.69
C ALA A 36 7.69 3.98 12.80
N PHE A 37 7.18 3.31 11.77
CA PHE A 37 6.12 3.87 10.92
C PHE A 37 4.85 4.16 11.73
N LEU A 38 4.44 3.23 12.57
CA LEU A 38 3.19 3.36 13.33
C LEU A 38 3.25 4.44 14.41
N ARG A 39 4.46 4.80 14.85
CA ARG A 39 4.67 5.92 15.79
C ARG A 39 4.84 7.26 15.09
N ASP A 40 5.09 7.27 13.79
CA ASP A 40 5.24 8.51 13.02
C ASP A 40 3.85 9.11 12.75
N PRO A 41 3.57 10.35 13.21
CA PRO A 41 2.26 10.97 13.01
C PRO A 41 1.93 11.25 11.54
N SER A 42 2.90 11.23 10.64
CA SER A 42 2.66 11.39 9.20
C SER A 42 2.21 10.10 8.51
N THR A 43 2.24 8.97 9.19
CA THR A 43 1.85 7.68 8.62
C THR A 43 0.62 7.11 9.30
N PHE A 44 -0.10 6.27 8.57
CA PHE A 44 -1.14 5.42 9.14
C PHE A 44 -1.15 4.09 8.40
N ALA A 45 -1.65 3.06 9.06
CA ALA A 45 -1.88 1.76 8.45
C ALA A 45 -3.30 1.29 8.74
N LEU A 46 -3.88 0.58 7.79
CA LEU A 46 -5.18 -0.07 7.94
C LEU A 46 -5.03 -1.57 7.72
N ILE A 47 -5.78 -2.35 8.47
CA ILE A 47 -5.76 -3.80 8.41
C ILE A 47 -7.18 -4.30 8.12
N VAL A 48 -7.28 -5.32 7.26
CA VAL A 48 -8.53 -6.03 6.97
C VAL A 48 -8.45 -7.40 7.61
N GLY A 49 -9.54 -7.81 8.28
CA GLY A 49 -9.60 -9.07 9.00
C GLY A 49 -8.65 -9.09 10.19
N GLU A 50 -8.27 -10.28 10.64
CA GLU A 50 -7.26 -10.41 11.69
C GLU A 50 -5.87 -10.10 11.11
N ASP A 51 -5.55 -10.69 9.96
CA ASP A 51 -4.26 -10.56 9.28
C ASP A 51 -4.35 -10.84 7.79
N ASP A 52 -5.44 -10.46 7.13
CA ASP A 52 -5.66 -10.82 5.72
C ASP A 52 -4.94 -9.88 4.76
N ALA A 53 -4.94 -8.59 5.04
CA ALA A 53 -4.33 -7.58 4.18
C ALA A 53 -4.08 -6.29 4.95
N PHE A 54 -3.17 -5.48 4.43
CA PHE A 54 -2.83 -4.19 5.03
C PHE A 54 -2.48 -3.15 3.98
N ILE A 55 -2.59 -1.87 4.34
CA ILE A 55 -2.05 -0.74 3.60
C ILE A 55 -1.30 0.18 4.57
N LEU A 56 -0.16 0.70 4.15
CA LEU A 56 0.61 1.72 4.87
C LEU A 56 0.70 2.97 4.01
N VAL A 57 0.31 4.10 4.57
CA VAL A 57 0.21 5.39 3.86
C VAL A 57 0.93 6.47 4.64
N ARG A 58 1.64 7.36 3.92
CA ARG A 58 2.20 8.60 4.47
C ARG A 58 1.44 9.79 3.91
N VAL A 59 1.15 10.77 4.78
CA VAL A 59 0.53 12.04 4.38
C VAL A 59 1.43 13.19 4.81
N ALA A 60 1.82 14.03 3.87
CA ALA A 60 2.63 15.20 4.12
C ALA A 60 2.37 16.27 3.04
N ALA A 61 2.30 17.54 3.45
CA ALA A 61 2.21 18.68 2.53
C ALA A 61 1.09 18.54 1.49
N HIS A 62 -0.09 18.11 1.91
CA HIS A 62 -1.29 17.91 1.09
C HIS A 62 -1.19 16.77 0.07
N GLU A 63 -0.15 15.97 0.16
CA GLU A 63 0.03 14.77 -0.67
C GLU A 63 0.05 13.53 0.20
N SER A 64 -0.29 12.39 -0.39
CA SER A 64 -0.17 11.09 0.25
C SER A 64 0.56 10.11 -0.65
N GLU A 65 1.13 9.08 -0.03
CA GLU A 65 1.84 8.02 -0.74
C GLU A 65 1.51 6.68 -0.11
N ILE A 66 1.14 5.71 -0.95
CA ILE A 66 1.05 4.32 -0.51
C ILE A 66 2.47 3.79 -0.43
N LEU A 67 2.94 3.53 0.79
CA LEU A 67 4.28 3.00 1.03
C LEU A 67 4.32 1.49 0.85
N SER A 68 3.22 0.80 1.21
CA SER A 68 3.11 -0.64 1.04
C SER A 68 1.65 -1.06 1.06
N LEU A 69 1.33 -2.09 0.27
CA LEU A 69 0.01 -2.70 0.20
C LEU A 69 0.23 -4.20 -0.02
N GLY A 70 -0.28 -5.02 0.86
CA GLY A 70 -0.12 -6.46 0.74
C GLY A 70 -1.36 -7.23 1.14
N THR A 71 -1.63 -8.31 0.41
CA THR A 71 -2.69 -9.26 0.70
C THR A 71 -2.06 -10.63 0.88
N ARG A 72 -2.41 -11.30 1.99
CA ARG A 72 -1.92 -12.66 2.25
C ARG A 72 -2.23 -13.55 1.04
N PRO A 73 -1.26 -14.39 0.58
CA PRO A 73 -1.42 -15.12 -0.69
C PRO A 73 -2.67 -15.96 -0.81
N ASP A 74 -3.14 -16.57 0.28
CA ASP A 74 -4.30 -17.46 0.26
C ASP A 74 -5.66 -16.75 0.20
N VAL A 75 -5.68 -15.42 0.36
CA VAL A 75 -6.92 -14.61 0.27
C VAL A 75 -6.86 -13.56 -0.84
N ARG A 76 -5.90 -13.68 -1.76
CA ARG A 76 -5.81 -12.80 -2.93
C ARG A 76 -7.01 -12.98 -3.86
N ARG A 77 -7.28 -11.94 -4.68
CA ARG A 77 -8.38 -11.89 -5.65
C ARG A 77 -9.77 -11.91 -5.01
N THR A 78 -9.86 -11.46 -3.75
CA THR A 78 -11.13 -11.34 -3.04
C THR A 78 -11.57 -9.89 -2.85
N GLY A 79 -10.88 -8.93 -3.48
CA GLY A 79 -11.22 -7.51 -3.41
C GLY A 79 -10.65 -6.78 -2.20
N LEU A 80 -9.77 -7.39 -1.40
CA LEU A 80 -9.23 -6.77 -0.19
C LEU A 80 -8.30 -5.60 -0.51
N ALA A 81 -7.42 -5.75 -1.51
CA ALA A 81 -6.52 -4.70 -1.92
C ALA A 81 -7.27 -3.46 -2.40
N ARG A 82 -8.30 -3.66 -3.20
CA ARG A 82 -9.15 -2.58 -3.70
C ARG A 82 -9.86 -1.85 -2.55
N ALA A 83 -10.39 -2.60 -1.60
CA ALA A 83 -11.05 -2.03 -0.42
C ALA A 83 -10.05 -1.20 0.40
N LEU A 84 -8.81 -1.68 0.56
CA LEU A 84 -7.78 -0.96 1.29
C LEU A 84 -7.33 0.31 0.56
N VAL A 85 -7.18 0.27 -0.76
CA VAL A 85 -6.84 1.47 -1.54
C VAL A 85 -7.90 2.54 -1.34
N ARG A 86 -9.17 2.18 -1.43
CA ARG A 86 -10.29 3.11 -1.21
C ARG A 86 -10.34 3.65 0.21
N ALA A 87 -10.19 2.78 1.20
CA ALA A 87 -10.19 3.19 2.61
C ALA A 87 -8.97 4.06 2.93
N GLY A 88 -7.80 3.72 2.40
CA GLY A 88 -6.57 4.50 2.57
C GLY A 88 -6.69 5.89 1.94
N ALA A 89 -7.26 5.98 0.74
CA ALA A 89 -7.50 7.25 0.08
C ALA A 89 -8.49 8.13 0.85
N PHE A 90 -9.54 7.54 1.39
CA PHE A 90 -10.53 8.24 2.21
C PHE A 90 -9.88 8.82 3.47
N GLU A 91 -9.08 8.03 4.19
CA GLU A 91 -8.36 8.49 5.38
C GLU A 91 -7.32 9.56 5.03
N ALA A 92 -6.59 9.41 3.93
CA ALA A 92 -5.63 10.40 3.47
C ALA A 92 -6.32 11.74 3.18
N GLN A 93 -7.50 11.72 2.55
CA GLN A 93 -8.29 12.92 2.29
C GLN A 93 -8.73 13.59 3.60
N HIS A 94 -9.11 12.81 4.61
CA HIS A 94 -9.42 13.32 5.95
C HIS A 94 -8.23 14.02 6.61
N ARG A 95 -7.02 13.63 6.23
CA ARG A 95 -5.77 14.24 6.68
C ARG A 95 -5.30 15.36 5.75
N ALA A 96 -6.21 15.90 4.93
CA ALA A 96 -5.98 17.02 4.01
C ALA A 96 -5.11 16.68 2.79
N ALA A 97 -4.93 15.41 2.45
CA ALA A 97 -4.28 15.06 1.20
C ALA A 97 -5.20 15.33 0.00
N GLU A 98 -4.65 15.92 -1.04
CA GLU A 98 -5.35 16.25 -2.29
C GLU A 98 -5.03 15.25 -3.40
N ARG A 99 -3.90 14.55 -3.29
CA ARG A 99 -3.45 13.54 -4.24
C ARG A 99 -2.84 12.35 -3.51
N MET A 100 -2.85 11.22 -4.20
CA MET A 100 -2.20 9.99 -3.72
C MET A 100 -1.25 9.46 -4.79
N PHE A 101 -0.03 9.12 -4.36
CA PHE A 101 1.03 8.59 -5.20
C PHE A 101 1.41 7.18 -4.76
N LEU A 102 1.98 6.42 -5.67
CA LEU A 102 2.60 5.14 -5.37
C LEU A 102 3.64 4.79 -6.43
N GLU A 103 4.54 3.87 -6.09
CA GLU A 103 5.46 3.27 -7.05
C GLU A 103 5.17 1.78 -7.15
N VAL A 104 5.21 1.25 -8.35
CA VAL A 104 4.96 -0.16 -8.63
C VAL A 104 5.92 -0.66 -9.69
N ALA A 105 6.34 -1.92 -9.59
CA ALA A 105 7.17 -2.54 -10.62
C ALA A 105 6.42 -2.60 -11.95
N SER A 106 7.10 -2.25 -13.04
CA SER A 106 6.47 -2.17 -14.36
C SER A 106 5.96 -3.52 -14.89
N ASP A 107 6.44 -4.63 -14.34
CA ASP A 107 5.99 -5.98 -14.68
C ASP A 107 4.88 -6.52 -13.76
N ASN A 108 4.45 -5.74 -12.78
CA ASN A 108 3.36 -6.15 -11.88
C ASN A 108 2.00 -5.76 -12.49
N GLU A 109 1.55 -6.56 -13.44
CA GLU A 109 0.32 -6.28 -14.20
C GLU A 109 -0.93 -6.24 -13.32
N ALA A 110 -1.01 -7.12 -12.31
CA ALA A 110 -2.15 -7.15 -11.40
C ALA A 110 -2.28 -5.85 -10.61
N ALA A 111 -1.17 -5.34 -10.08
CA ALA A 111 -1.17 -4.07 -9.35
C ALA A 111 -1.48 -2.90 -10.28
N LEU A 112 -0.87 -2.85 -11.46
CA LEU A 112 -1.13 -1.78 -12.44
C LEU A 112 -2.62 -1.73 -12.81
N THR A 113 -3.24 -2.87 -13.06
CA THR A 113 -4.66 -2.96 -13.37
C THR A 113 -5.52 -2.47 -12.20
N LEU A 114 -5.21 -2.91 -10.97
CA LEU A 114 -5.91 -2.47 -9.77
C LEU A 114 -5.93 -0.95 -9.66
N TYR A 115 -4.76 -0.33 -9.75
CA TYR A 115 -4.64 1.12 -9.58
C TYR A 115 -5.27 1.89 -10.73
N GLN A 116 -5.14 1.41 -11.98
CA GLN A 116 -5.78 2.06 -13.12
C GLN A 116 -7.30 2.04 -13.02
N VAL A 117 -7.89 0.93 -12.57
CA VAL A 117 -9.34 0.82 -12.36
C VAL A 117 -9.80 1.82 -11.29
N GLU A 118 -8.98 2.07 -10.27
CA GLU A 118 -9.31 3.03 -9.21
C GLU A 118 -9.03 4.49 -9.61
N GLY A 119 -8.53 4.74 -10.82
CA GLY A 119 -8.35 6.10 -11.35
C GLY A 119 -6.93 6.63 -11.30
N PHE A 120 -5.96 5.81 -10.91
CA PHE A 120 -4.55 6.20 -10.93
C PHE A 120 -4.01 6.21 -12.35
N ARG A 121 -3.10 7.15 -12.63
CA ARG A 121 -2.43 7.30 -13.93
C ARG A 121 -0.94 7.42 -13.74
N ALA A 122 -0.17 6.94 -14.73
CA ALA A 122 1.28 7.06 -14.73
C ALA A 122 1.69 8.52 -14.86
N VAL A 123 2.55 8.98 -13.94
CA VAL A 123 3.08 10.35 -13.93
C VAL A 123 4.61 10.36 -13.92
N GLY A 124 5.25 9.22 -13.77
CA GLY A 124 6.70 9.12 -13.75
C GLY A 124 7.18 7.70 -13.94
N HIS A 125 8.50 7.56 -14.04
CA HIS A 125 9.14 6.29 -14.33
C HIS A 125 10.58 6.34 -13.78
N ARG A 126 10.97 5.26 -13.07
CA ARG A 126 12.33 5.10 -12.55
C ARG A 126 12.97 3.87 -13.19
N PRO A 127 13.92 4.03 -14.13
CA PRO A 127 14.61 2.91 -14.75
C PRO A 127 15.44 2.12 -13.72
N GLY A 128 15.36 0.79 -13.79
CA GLY A 128 16.20 -0.10 -13.02
C GLY A 128 16.05 -0.01 -11.50
N TYR A 129 14.87 0.33 -11.01
CA TYR A 129 14.64 0.60 -9.58
C TYR A 129 14.51 -0.67 -8.74
N TYR A 130 13.89 -1.73 -9.29
CA TYR A 130 13.67 -2.98 -8.59
C TYR A 130 14.62 -4.07 -9.08
N VAL A 131 15.03 -4.95 -8.16
CA VAL A 131 15.76 -6.18 -8.49
C VAL A 131 14.88 -7.33 -8.03
N ASN A 132 14.46 -8.18 -8.97
CA ASN A 132 13.65 -9.36 -8.67
C ASN A 132 14.48 -10.44 -7.99
N ALA A 133 13.81 -11.45 -7.40
CA ALA A 133 14.47 -12.57 -6.74
C ALA A 133 15.43 -13.34 -7.68
N ASP A 134 15.14 -13.37 -8.98
CA ASP A 134 15.96 -14.01 -10.01
C ASP A 134 17.11 -13.12 -10.52
N GLY A 135 17.28 -11.92 -9.94
CA GLY A 135 18.31 -10.95 -10.34
C GLY A 135 17.93 -10.05 -11.52
N ALA A 136 16.75 -10.20 -12.10
CA ALA A 136 16.28 -9.34 -13.18
C ALA A 136 16.02 -7.92 -12.65
N ILE A 137 16.43 -6.92 -13.43
CA ILE A 137 16.23 -5.52 -13.10
C ILE A 137 14.94 -5.05 -13.76
N VAL A 138 14.06 -4.42 -12.98
CA VAL A 138 12.74 -3.96 -13.42
C VAL A 138 12.57 -2.50 -13.08
N ASP A 139 11.94 -1.75 -13.99
CA ASP A 139 11.64 -0.34 -13.77
C ASP A 139 10.49 -0.15 -12.79
N ALA A 140 10.44 1.01 -12.14
CA ALA A 140 9.28 1.44 -11.35
C ALA A 140 8.44 2.40 -12.18
N VAL A 141 7.12 2.27 -12.07
CA VAL A 141 6.16 3.23 -12.58
C VAL A 141 5.60 4.01 -11.40
N ILE A 142 5.59 5.33 -11.51
CA ILE A 142 4.99 6.20 -10.49
C ILE A 142 3.58 6.52 -10.95
N LEU A 143 2.60 6.18 -10.11
CA LEU A 143 1.18 6.42 -10.38
C LEU A 143 0.65 7.49 -9.44
N SER A 144 -0.35 8.23 -9.88
CA SER A 144 -1.01 9.25 -9.07
C SER A 144 -2.49 9.34 -9.40
N ALA A 145 -3.27 9.69 -8.38
CA ALA A 145 -4.68 10.02 -8.53
C ALA A 145 -5.03 11.24 -7.68
N ALA A 146 -5.95 12.05 -8.18
CA ALA A 146 -6.57 13.11 -7.38
C ALA A 146 -7.52 12.49 -6.36
N LEU A 147 -7.61 13.08 -5.18
CA LEU A 147 -8.55 12.65 -4.15
C LEU A 147 -9.77 13.59 -4.11
N PRO A 148 -10.99 13.07 -3.89
CA PRO A 148 -11.32 11.64 -3.68
C PRO A 148 -11.16 10.81 -4.96
N LEU A 149 -11.00 9.51 -4.74
CA LEU A 149 -10.94 8.57 -5.86
C LEU A 149 -12.28 8.46 -6.60
#